data_ae70a3c1878126f1e015fe93de63360a
#
_entry.id   ae70a3c1878126f1e015fe93de63360a
#
_cell.length_a   1.000
_cell.length_b   1.000
_cell.length_c   1.000
_cell.angle_alpha   90.00
_cell.angle_beta   90.00
_cell.angle_gamma   90.00
#
_symmetry.space_group_name_H-M   'P 1'
#
loop_
_entity.id
_entity.type
_entity.pdbx_description
1 polymer ?
#
loop_
_entity_poly.entity_id
_entity_poly.type
_entity_poly.pdbx_seq_one_letter_code
_entity_poly.pdbx_strand_id
1 'polypeptide(L)'
;MDLTSKYFKDMTWRYVDHATGLAPMQSFAFDDTFCESVGKDTSPNVVRTWIHQHTVILGIHDSRLPHLKDGIQFLTDVKGYNAIVRNSGGLGVVLDQGILNISLMFKGKTETRIDEAFTVMYLLISKMFEDENVDIDTFEITHSYCPGKFDLSINHQKFAGISQRRVRGGIAVQIYLCVEGSGSERAQLMKDFYAHALKGEKTKFTYPDIYPHHMASLQELFQSDIQVQDVMFKLLYAIKDLGGTLTTDPITPEEWERYEYYYHRMLERNAKMNECLSESKETRT
;
A
#
# COMPACT_ATOMS: atom_id res chain seq x y z
N MET A 1 6.16 22.11 17.58
CA MET A 1 5.86 22.34 16.15
C MET A 1 4.88 21.27 15.75
N ASP A 2 3.76 21.65 15.20
CA ASP A 2 2.75 20.74 14.68
C ASP A 2 3.35 19.88 13.53
N LEU A 3 2.93 18.62 13.42
CA LEU A 3 3.50 17.71 12.42
C LEU A 3 3.23 18.14 10.98
N THR A 4 2.07 18.75 10.71
CA THR A 4 1.77 19.29 9.38
C THR A 4 2.75 20.38 8.99
N SER A 5 3.01 21.32 9.90
CA SER A 5 4.03 22.36 9.68
C SER A 5 5.44 21.79 9.53
N LYS A 6 5.77 20.71 10.25
CA LYS A 6 7.11 20.09 10.19
C LYS A 6 7.39 19.42 8.84
N TYR A 7 6.39 18.76 8.25
CA TYR A 7 6.58 17.90 7.08
C TYR A 7 6.06 18.50 5.77
N PHE A 8 5.15 19.49 5.83
CA PHE A 8 4.56 20.08 4.62
C PHE A 8 4.90 21.53 4.43
N LYS A 9 4.81 22.37 5.47
CA LYS A 9 5.00 23.82 5.32
C LYS A 9 6.41 24.15 4.83
N ASP A 10 6.48 24.93 3.74
CA ASP A 10 7.72 25.36 3.08
C ASP A 10 8.59 24.18 2.57
N MET A 11 8.01 22.98 2.46
CA MET A 11 8.70 21.80 1.94
C MET A 11 8.39 21.59 0.45
N THR A 12 9.41 21.18 -0.31
CA THR A 12 9.23 20.76 -1.70
C THR A 12 8.88 19.28 -1.76
N TRP A 13 7.80 18.95 -2.46
CA TRP A 13 7.32 17.60 -2.74
C TRP A 13 7.36 17.35 -4.25
N ARG A 14 8.19 16.42 -4.67
CA ARG A 14 8.22 15.94 -6.05
C ARG A 14 7.08 14.95 -6.23
N TYR A 15 6.12 15.31 -7.09
CA TYR A 15 5.02 14.42 -7.45
C TYR A 15 5.44 13.48 -8.58
N VAL A 16 5.25 12.19 -8.39
CA VAL A 16 5.51 11.14 -9.37
C VAL A 16 4.22 10.35 -9.59
N ASP A 17 3.67 10.47 -10.79
CA ASP A 17 2.48 9.72 -11.18
C ASP A 17 2.87 8.41 -11.87
N HIS A 18 2.57 7.30 -11.21
CA HIS A 18 2.68 5.94 -11.72
C HIS A 18 1.33 5.22 -11.68
N ALA A 19 0.23 5.95 -11.83
CA ALA A 19 -1.13 5.39 -11.80
C ALA A 19 -1.39 4.36 -12.91
N THR A 20 -0.58 4.35 -13.98
CA THR A 20 -0.71 3.41 -15.07
C THR A 20 0.65 2.80 -15.48
N GLY A 21 0.61 1.60 -16.02
CA GLY A 21 1.71 1.02 -16.79
C GLY A 21 2.80 0.26 -16.04
N LEU A 22 2.78 0.22 -14.71
CA LEU A 22 3.78 -0.53 -13.94
C LEU A 22 3.28 -1.90 -13.49
N ALA A 23 4.16 -2.91 -13.60
CA ALA A 23 3.95 -4.18 -12.93
C ALA A 23 4.09 -4.03 -11.39
N PRO A 24 3.39 -4.84 -10.57
CA PRO A 24 3.37 -4.68 -9.12
C PRO A 24 4.75 -4.64 -8.46
N MET A 25 5.68 -5.50 -8.85
CA MET A 25 7.05 -5.52 -8.30
C MET A 25 7.83 -4.24 -8.60
N GLN A 26 7.56 -3.59 -9.74
CA GLN A 26 8.19 -2.33 -10.13
C GLN A 26 7.78 -1.20 -9.19
N SER A 27 6.51 -1.16 -8.75
CA SER A 27 6.05 -0.13 -7.82
C SER A 27 6.80 -0.18 -6.49
N PHE A 28 7.06 -1.36 -5.93
CA PHE A 28 7.83 -1.50 -4.69
C PHE A 28 9.31 -1.19 -4.88
N ALA A 29 9.87 -1.47 -6.06
CA ALA A 29 11.24 -1.08 -6.40
C ALA A 29 11.39 0.44 -6.50
N PHE A 30 10.45 1.14 -7.13
CA PHE A 30 10.44 2.60 -7.17
C PHE A 30 10.31 3.24 -5.79
N ASP A 31 9.48 2.68 -4.90
CA ASP A 31 9.36 3.18 -3.54
C ASP A 31 10.70 3.10 -2.79
N ASP A 32 11.43 1.97 -2.89
CA ASP A 32 12.77 1.85 -2.29
C ASP A 32 13.77 2.82 -2.95
N THR A 33 13.69 3.01 -4.28
CA THR A 33 14.53 3.93 -5.05
C THR A 33 14.38 5.37 -4.58
N PHE A 34 13.16 5.88 -4.57
CA PHE A 34 12.90 7.26 -4.14
C PHE A 34 13.15 7.46 -2.65
N CYS A 35 12.85 6.45 -1.82
CA CYS A 35 13.15 6.47 -0.40
C CYS A 35 14.66 6.63 -0.15
N GLU A 36 15.51 5.92 -0.89
CA GLU A 36 16.97 6.09 -0.82
C GLU A 36 17.42 7.46 -1.36
N SER A 37 16.84 7.94 -2.46
CA SER A 37 17.19 9.24 -3.03
C SER A 37 16.93 10.39 -2.06
N VAL A 38 15.78 10.37 -1.40
CA VAL A 38 15.42 11.35 -0.35
C VAL A 38 16.33 11.19 0.87
N GLY A 39 16.60 9.96 1.30
CA GLY A 39 17.48 9.68 2.44
C GLY A 39 18.90 10.19 2.26
N LYS A 40 19.39 10.22 1.00
CA LYS A 40 20.71 10.70 0.60
C LYS A 40 20.76 12.19 0.20
N ASP A 41 19.67 12.93 0.35
CA ASP A 41 19.55 14.34 -0.09
C ASP A 41 19.80 14.53 -1.61
N THR A 42 19.54 13.50 -2.43
CA THR A 42 19.64 13.60 -3.90
C THR A 42 18.30 13.83 -4.57
N SER A 43 17.22 13.91 -3.81
CA SER A 43 15.87 14.28 -4.22
C SER A 43 15.19 15.08 -3.11
N PRO A 44 14.30 16.02 -3.40
CA PRO A 44 13.35 16.55 -2.41
C PRO A 44 12.45 15.42 -1.90
N ASN A 45 11.57 15.72 -0.94
CA ASN A 45 10.52 14.77 -0.55
C ASN A 45 9.74 14.31 -1.78
N VAL A 46 9.27 13.06 -1.78
CA VAL A 46 8.53 12.49 -2.90
C VAL A 46 7.13 12.10 -2.44
N VAL A 47 6.12 12.49 -3.20
CA VAL A 47 4.78 11.93 -3.15
C VAL A 47 4.50 11.20 -4.46
N ARG A 48 4.14 9.94 -4.35
CA ARG A 48 3.92 9.08 -5.52
C ARG A 48 2.54 8.43 -5.45
N THR A 49 1.83 8.42 -6.59
CA THR A 49 0.56 7.70 -6.78
C THR A 49 0.77 6.48 -7.68
N TRP A 50 0.09 5.37 -7.38
CA TRP A 50 0.14 4.17 -8.20
C TRP A 50 -1.08 3.28 -8.00
N ILE A 51 -1.45 2.56 -9.06
CA ILE A 51 -2.62 1.69 -9.15
C ILE A 51 -2.18 0.37 -9.77
N HIS A 52 -2.83 -0.73 -9.39
CA HIS A 52 -2.66 -2.02 -10.04
C HIS A 52 -4.01 -2.59 -10.46
N GLN A 53 -3.94 -3.65 -11.27
CA GLN A 53 -5.12 -4.40 -11.70
C GLN A 53 -5.02 -5.82 -11.17
N HIS A 54 -6.11 -6.31 -10.57
CA HIS A 54 -6.27 -7.71 -10.18
C HIS A 54 -5.02 -8.34 -9.54
N THR A 55 -4.49 -7.70 -8.50
CA THR A 55 -3.28 -8.18 -7.82
C THR A 55 -3.50 -8.26 -6.32
N VAL A 56 -3.12 -9.38 -5.71
CA VAL A 56 -3.00 -9.53 -4.26
C VAL A 56 -1.54 -9.38 -3.88
N ILE A 57 -1.26 -8.43 -3.00
CA ILE A 57 0.07 -8.17 -2.47
C ILE A 57 0.20 -8.87 -1.13
N LEU A 58 0.97 -9.93 -1.08
CA LEU A 58 1.22 -10.73 0.12
C LEU A 58 2.34 -10.13 0.97
N GLY A 59 2.24 -10.27 2.29
CA GLY A 59 3.32 -9.97 3.21
C GLY A 59 4.29 -11.15 3.35
N ILE A 60 5.41 -10.93 4.04
CA ILE A 60 6.40 -11.99 4.27
C ILE A 60 5.86 -13.15 5.14
N HIS A 61 4.88 -12.88 6.01
CA HIS A 61 4.24 -13.94 6.78
C HIS A 61 3.33 -14.81 5.90
N ASP A 62 2.64 -14.20 4.94
CA ASP A 62 1.77 -14.95 4.01
C ASP A 62 2.56 -15.93 3.14
N SER A 63 3.81 -15.62 2.79
CA SER A 63 4.68 -16.54 2.05
C SER A 63 5.06 -17.81 2.82
N ARG A 64 4.65 -17.92 4.09
CA ARG A 64 4.89 -19.09 4.96
C ARG A 64 3.62 -19.85 5.30
N LEU A 65 2.52 -19.56 4.63
CA LEU A 65 1.26 -20.28 4.79
C LEU A 65 1.45 -21.75 4.40
N PRO A 66 0.87 -22.70 5.16
CA PRO A 66 1.11 -24.14 4.97
C PRO A 66 0.65 -24.64 3.59
N HIS A 67 -0.44 -24.09 3.07
CA HIS A 67 -0.99 -24.41 1.75
C HIS A 67 -0.97 -23.17 0.84
N LEU A 68 0.13 -22.38 0.86
CA LEU A 68 0.26 -21.18 0.04
C LEU A 68 -0.06 -21.43 -1.43
N LYS A 69 0.40 -22.58 -1.97
CA LYS A 69 0.14 -22.99 -3.36
C LYS A 69 -1.34 -23.03 -3.69
N ASP A 70 -2.15 -23.64 -2.83
CA ASP A 70 -3.60 -23.74 -3.05
C ASP A 70 -4.27 -22.36 -2.96
N GLY A 71 -3.82 -21.51 -2.02
CA GLY A 71 -4.27 -20.12 -1.93
C GLY A 71 -3.95 -19.32 -3.18
N ILE A 72 -2.73 -19.44 -3.72
CA ILE A 72 -2.34 -18.73 -4.95
C ILE A 72 -3.11 -19.28 -6.15
N GLN A 73 -3.28 -20.60 -6.28
CA GLN A 73 -4.09 -21.20 -7.35
C GLN A 73 -5.54 -20.72 -7.31
N PHE A 74 -6.11 -20.58 -6.12
CA PHE A 74 -7.44 -19.97 -5.95
C PHE A 74 -7.45 -18.54 -6.49
N LEU A 75 -6.44 -17.71 -6.17
CA LEU A 75 -6.35 -16.34 -6.70
C LEU A 75 -6.19 -16.32 -8.22
N THR A 76 -5.27 -17.12 -8.77
CA THR A 76 -4.94 -17.07 -10.21
C THR A 76 -5.96 -17.77 -11.09
N ASP A 77 -6.32 -19.02 -10.76
CA ASP A 77 -7.09 -19.90 -11.64
C ASP A 77 -8.60 -19.68 -11.49
N VAL A 78 -9.05 -19.26 -10.29
CA VAL A 78 -10.48 -19.08 -10.00
C VAL A 78 -10.89 -17.62 -10.03
N LYS A 79 -10.06 -16.71 -9.49
CA LYS A 79 -10.42 -15.29 -9.34
C LYS A 79 -9.73 -14.37 -10.37
N GLY A 80 -8.73 -14.85 -11.11
CA GLY A 80 -8.00 -14.07 -12.10
C GLY A 80 -7.10 -12.98 -11.51
N TYR A 81 -6.66 -13.14 -10.25
CA TYR A 81 -5.76 -12.22 -9.58
C TYR A 81 -4.33 -12.74 -9.61
N ASN A 82 -3.38 -11.87 -9.93
CA ASN A 82 -1.96 -12.15 -9.70
C ASN A 82 -1.62 -12.04 -8.20
N ALA A 83 -0.51 -12.64 -7.79
CA ALA A 83 0.01 -12.51 -6.44
C ALA A 83 1.51 -12.23 -6.45
N ILE A 84 1.96 -11.32 -5.59
CA ILE A 84 3.38 -11.06 -5.31
C ILE A 84 3.62 -10.86 -3.81
N VAL A 85 4.86 -11.06 -3.37
CA VAL A 85 5.30 -10.77 -1.99
C VAL A 85 6.01 -9.42 -1.95
N ARG A 86 5.49 -8.48 -1.14
CA ARG A 86 6.06 -7.13 -0.98
C ARG A 86 7.27 -7.10 -0.05
N ASN A 87 8.00 -5.98 -0.09
CA ASN A 87 9.18 -5.70 0.74
C ASN A 87 8.86 -4.88 2.00
N SER A 88 7.63 -4.36 2.17
CA SER A 88 7.16 -3.66 3.37
C SER A 88 6.41 -4.60 4.33
N GLY A 89 6.12 -4.12 5.54
CA GLY A 89 5.41 -4.90 6.56
C GLY A 89 3.92 -5.11 6.26
N GLY A 90 3.29 -5.93 7.09
CA GLY A 90 1.87 -6.26 7.02
C GLY A 90 1.58 -7.61 6.35
N LEU A 91 0.29 -7.90 6.17
CA LEU A 91 -0.26 -9.09 5.55
C LEU A 91 -0.80 -8.79 4.14
N GLY A 92 -1.52 -9.75 3.56
CA GLY A 92 -2.10 -9.62 2.24
C GLY A 92 -3.08 -8.46 2.09
N VAL A 93 -3.00 -7.75 0.97
CA VAL A 93 -3.94 -6.69 0.58
C VAL A 93 -4.33 -6.86 -0.88
N VAL A 94 -5.56 -6.49 -1.21
CA VAL A 94 -6.06 -6.50 -2.61
C VAL A 94 -5.76 -5.16 -3.24
N LEU A 95 -5.16 -5.17 -4.42
CA LEU A 95 -4.95 -4.00 -5.26
C LEU A 95 -5.59 -4.23 -6.62
N ASP A 96 -6.60 -3.43 -6.92
CA ASP A 96 -7.28 -3.39 -8.21
C ASP A 96 -7.48 -1.92 -8.67
N GLN A 97 -8.22 -1.71 -9.75
CA GLN A 97 -8.38 -0.38 -10.35
C GLN A 97 -8.99 0.66 -9.41
N GLY A 98 -9.86 0.24 -8.49
CA GLY A 98 -10.50 1.11 -7.50
C GLY A 98 -9.65 1.39 -6.26
N ILE A 99 -8.41 0.89 -6.21
CA ILE A 99 -7.48 1.11 -5.09
C ILE A 99 -6.38 2.08 -5.51
N LEU A 100 -6.39 3.25 -4.89
CA LEU A 100 -5.28 4.20 -5.02
C LEU A 100 -4.23 3.92 -3.96
N ASN A 101 -2.99 3.76 -4.40
CA ASN A 101 -1.85 3.72 -3.48
C ASN A 101 -1.13 5.08 -3.50
N ILE A 102 -0.81 5.59 -2.31
CA ILE A 102 -0.01 6.79 -2.14
C ILE A 102 1.22 6.43 -1.31
N SER A 103 2.38 6.85 -1.78
CA SER A 103 3.63 6.71 -1.05
C SER A 103 4.21 8.10 -0.77
N LEU A 104 4.43 8.42 0.51
CA LEU A 104 5.16 9.60 0.94
C LEU A 104 6.58 9.19 1.30
N MET A 105 7.59 9.81 0.69
CA MET A 105 8.98 9.61 1.05
C MET A 105 9.58 10.92 1.54
N PHE A 106 10.16 10.88 2.73
CA PHE A 106 10.84 12.01 3.32
C PHE A 106 12.06 11.56 4.12
N LYS A 107 12.98 12.48 4.34
CA LYS A 107 14.20 12.17 5.10
C LYS A 107 13.88 11.85 6.55
N GLY A 108 14.34 10.69 7.02
CA GLY A 108 14.28 10.31 8.42
C GLY A 108 15.36 11.01 9.22
N LYS A 109 15.00 11.57 10.38
CA LYS A 109 15.96 11.96 11.42
C LYS A 109 16.06 10.83 12.44
N THR A 110 17.15 10.80 13.20
CA THR A 110 17.40 9.76 14.23
C THR A 110 16.23 9.64 15.21
N GLU A 111 15.62 10.77 15.55
CA GLU A 111 14.49 10.87 16.47
C GLU A 111 13.12 10.62 15.84
N THR A 112 13.01 10.48 14.50
CA THR A 112 11.72 10.25 13.83
C THR A 112 11.17 8.89 14.21
N ARG A 113 10.12 8.87 15.03
CA ARG A 113 9.47 7.64 15.51
C ARG A 113 8.64 7.01 14.40
N ILE A 114 8.36 5.71 14.55
CA ILE A 114 7.51 4.96 13.61
C ILE A 114 6.09 5.54 13.60
N ASP A 115 5.51 5.75 14.77
CA ASP A 115 4.15 6.32 14.92
C ASP A 115 4.05 7.73 14.33
N GLU A 116 5.10 8.54 14.43
CA GLU A 116 5.14 9.89 13.85
C GLU A 116 4.95 9.87 12.33
N ALA A 117 5.65 8.97 11.64
CA ALA A 117 5.54 8.85 10.20
C ALA A 117 4.14 8.37 9.76
N PHE A 118 3.52 7.45 10.49
CA PHE A 118 2.13 7.06 10.27
C PHE A 118 1.16 8.23 10.49
N THR A 119 1.38 9.02 11.53
CA THR A 119 0.56 10.20 11.82
C THR A 119 0.65 11.23 10.69
N VAL A 120 1.82 11.42 10.05
CA VAL A 120 1.96 12.31 8.89
C VAL A 120 1.01 11.89 7.76
N MET A 121 0.94 10.61 7.44
CA MET A 121 0.01 10.10 6.43
C MET A 121 -1.45 10.31 6.85
N TYR A 122 -1.79 9.97 8.09
CA TYR A 122 -3.14 10.20 8.62
C TYR A 122 -3.57 11.67 8.49
N LEU A 123 -2.72 12.62 8.89
CA LEU A 123 -3.01 14.05 8.79
C LEU A 123 -3.21 14.51 7.34
N LEU A 124 -2.43 13.98 6.41
CA LEU A 124 -2.63 14.25 4.98
C LEU A 124 -3.99 13.73 4.49
N ILE A 125 -4.34 12.49 4.81
CA ILE A 125 -5.63 11.90 4.42
C ILE A 125 -6.79 12.67 5.06
N SER A 126 -6.68 13.04 6.34
CA SER A 126 -7.69 13.86 7.00
C SER A 126 -7.87 15.23 6.32
N LYS A 127 -6.76 15.84 5.87
CA LYS A 127 -6.81 17.10 5.11
C LYS A 127 -7.44 16.92 3.72
N MET A 128 -7.19 15.78 3.06
CA MET A 128 -7.77 15.49 1.73
C MET A 128 -9.29 15.40 1.76
N PHE A 129 -9.86 14.98 2.88
CA PHE A 129 -11.29 14.71 3.03
C PHE A 129 -11.98 15.62 4.07
N GLU A 130 -11.37 16.75 4.43
CA GLU A 130 -11.95 17.67 5.43
C GLU A 130 -13.29 18.28 5.03
N ASP A 131 -13.60 18.31 3.74
CA ASP A 131 -14.85 18.80 3.17
C ASP A 131 -15.96 17.75 3.08
N GLU A 132 -15.65 16.46 3.32
CA GLU A 132 -16.63 15.35 3.23
C GLU A 132 -17.53 15.22 4.47
N ASN A 133 -17.31 16.05 5.49
CA ASN A 133 -18.11 16.09 6.73
C ASN A 133 -18.25 14.72 7.42
N VAL A 134 -17.15 13.97 7.47
CA VAL A 134 -17.03 12.66 8.11
C VAL A 134 -15.88 12.64 9.09
N ASP A 135 -16.01 11.84 10.15
CA ASP A 135 -14.92 11.59 11.10
C ASP A 135 -14.09 10.39 10.63
N ILE A 136 -12.81 10.64 10.35
CA ILE A 136 -11.84 9.59 10.03
C ILE A 136 -11.13 9.17 11.30
N ASP A 137 -11.40 7.93 11.72
CA ASP A 137 -10.76 7.31 12.87
C ASP A 137 -9.46 6.60 12.46
N THR A 138 -8.50 6.53 13.42
CA THR A 138 -7.26 5.75 13.24
C THR A 138 -7.05 4.81 14.42
N PHE A 139 -7.40 3.54 14.24
CA PHE A 139 -7.16 2.43 15.15
C PHE A 139 -7.27 1.09 14.41
N GLU A 140 -6.82 0.01 15.04
CA GLU A 140 -6.85 -1.31 14.45
C GLU A 140 -8.27 -1.84 14.24
N ILE A 141 -8.64 -2.17 13.02
CA ILE A 141 -9.87 -2.89 12.67
C ILE A 141 -9.55 -4.39 12.60
N THR A 142 -9.64 -5.06 13.72
CA THR A 142 -9.14 -6.43 13.98
C THR A 142 -9.65 -7.49 12.99
N HIS A 143 -10.91 -7.36 12.54
CA HIS A 143 -11.54 -8.29 11.60
C HIS A 143 -11.46 -7.82 10.13
N SER A 144 -10.59 -6.87 9.82
CA SER A 144 -10.24 -6.52 8.44
C SER A 144 -9.13 -7.42 7.90
N TYR A 145 -8.88 -7.44 6.60
CA TYR A 145 -7.60 -7.98 6.12
C TYR A 145 -6.45 -7.02 6.44
N CYS A 146 -5.26 -7.57 6.69
CA CYS A 146 -4.06 -6.81 7.06
C CYS A 146 -4.33 -5.77 8.17
N PRO A 147 -4.88 -6.16 9.35
CA PRO A 147 -5.17 -5.22 10.42
C PRO A 147 -3.89 -4.55 10.93
N GLY A 148 -3.97 -3.28 11.29
CA GLY A 148 -2.85 -2.51 11.80
C GLY A 148 -3.28 -1.33 12.66
N LYS A 149 -2.43 -0.93 13.60
CA LYS A 149 -2.69 0.16 14.57
C LYS A 149 -3.12 1.48 13.92
N PHE A 150 -2.73 1.71 12.67
CA PHE A 150 -3.04 2.91 11.89
C PHE A 150 -3.95 2.60 10.68
N ASP A 151 -4.91 1.68 10.87
CA ASP A 151 -5.99 1.54 9.90
C ASP A 151 -6.83 2.81 9.90
N LEU A 152 -7.28 3.27 8.74
CA LEU A 152 -8.23 4.37 8.65
C LEU A 152 -9.62 3.84 8.38
N SER A 153 -10.57 4.33 9.16
CA SER A 153 -11.96 3.90 9.11
C SER A 153 -12.94 5.06 9.28
N ILE A 154 -14.15 4.87 8.78
CA ILE A 154 -15.32 5.71 9.01
C ILE A 154 -16.40 4.78 9.52
N ASN A 155 -17.05 5.13 10.64
CA ASN A 155 -18.06 4.28 11.28
C ASN A 155 -17.60 2.83 11.49
N HIS A 156 -16.33 2.64 11.92
CA HIS A 156 -15.70 1.32 12.12
C HIS A 156 -15.55 0.45 10.86
N GLN A 157 -15.74 1.00 9.66
CA GLN A 157 -15.47 0.32 8.40
C GLN A 157 -14.15 0.83 7.82
N LYS A 158 -13.17 -0.05 7.71
CA LYS A 158 -11.84 0.27 7.19
C LYS A 158 -11.90 0.52 5.69
N PHE A 159 -11.34 1.64 5.28
CA PHE A 159 -11.13 1.98 3.85
C PHE A 159 -9.66 2.10 3.47
N ALA A 160 -8.75 2.13 4.46
CA ALA A 160 -7.32 2.27 4.19
C ALA A 160 -6.45 1.55 5.22
N GLY A 161 -5.26 1.16 4.80
CA GLY A 161 -4.23 0.62 5.67
C GLY A 161 -2.87 1.22 5.35
N ILE A 162 -2.10 1.54 6.39
CA ILE A 162 -0.81 2.23 6.27
C ILE A 162 0.33 1.27 6.62
N SER A 163 1.37 1.27 5.80
CA SER A 163 2.63 0.57 6.08
C SER A 163 3.82 1.54 6.00
N GLN A 164 4.94 1.14 6.55
CA GLN A 164 6.15 1.95 6.55
C GLN A 164 7.36 1.09 6.18
N ARG A 165 8.29 1.70 5.46
CA ARG A 165 9.58 1.15 5.15
C ARG A 165 10.67 2.21 5.33
N ARG A 166 11.84 1.80 5.83
CA ARG A 166 13.00 2.69 6.00
C ARG A 166 14.17 2.17 5.17
N VAL A 167 14.71 3.01 4.32
CA VAL A 167 15.81 2.67 3.40
C VAL A 167 16.83 3.80 3.39
N ARG A 168 18.09 3.48 3.77
CA ARG A 168 19.23 4.37 3.62
C ARG A 168 19.01 5.81 4.14
N GLY A 169 18.32 5.98 5.25
CA GLY A 169 18.04 7.30 5.85
C GLY A 169 16.71 7.92 5.39
N GLY A 170 16.07 7.38 4.38
CA GLY A 170 14.71 7.75 3.99
C GLY A 170 13.65 6.96 4.75
N ILE A 171 12.46 7.54 4.82
CA ILE A 171 11.23 6.92 5.33
C ILE A 171 10.21 6.96 4.21
N ALA A 172 9.71 5.80 3.79
CA ALA A 172 8.58 5.65 2.90
C ALA A 172 7.35 5.24 3.72
N VAL A 173 6.31 6.05 3.73
CA VAL A 173 5.00 5.74 4.30
C VAL A 173 4.06 5.47 3.15
N GLN A 174 3.52 4.26 3.12
CA GLN A 174 2.67 3.76 2.04
C GLN A 174 1.27 3.54 2.57
N ILE A 175 0.26 3.99 1.83
CA ILE A 175 -1.15 3.72 2.11
C ILE A 175 -1.82 3.14 0.88
N TYR A 176 -2.69 2.16 1.06
CA TYR A 176 -3.72 1.86 0.07
C TYR A 176 -5.02 2.52 0.52
N LEU A 177 -5.73 3.13 -0.42
CA LEU A 177 -7.05 3.72 -0.26
C LEU A 177 -8.05 2.95 -1.10
N CYS A 178 -9.04 2.35 -0.47
CA CYS A 178 -10.18 1.72 -1.15
C CYS A 178 -11.14 2.82 -1.59
N VAL A 179 -10.98 3.32 -2.82
CA VAL A 179 -11.76 4.45 -3.35
C VAL A 179 -13.05 3.97 -3.98
N GLU A 180 -12.94 3.08 -4.98
CA GLU A 180 -14.05 2.63 -5.82
C GLU A 180 -14.37 1.16 -5.58
N GLY A 181 -15.58 0.74 -5.98
CA GLY A 181 -16.06 -0.62 -5.88
C GLY A 181 -16.36 -1.05 -4.45
N SER A 182 -16.37 -2.35 -4.15
CA SER A 182 -16.77 -2.85 -2.84
C SER A 182 -15.60 -3.25 -1.95
N GLY A 183 -15.50 -2.62 -0.78
CA GLY A 183 -14.54 -3.01 0.25
C GLY A 183 -14.83 -4.40 0.81
N SER A 184 -16.10 -4.75 0.96
CA SER A 184 -16.52 -6.05 1.48
C SER A 184 -16.23 -7.21 0.50
N GLU A 185 -16.33 -7.01 -0.81
CA GLU A 185 -15.96 -8.04 -1.80
C GLU A 185 -14.47 -8.32 -1.79
N ARG A 186 -13.62 -7.28 -1.68
CA ARG A 186 -12.18 -7.44 -1.50
C ARG A 186 -11.82 -8.18 -0.22
N ALA A 187 -12.53 -7.88 0.86
CA ALA A 187 -12.36 -8.58 2.13
C ALA A 187 -12.77 -10.06 2.03
N GLN A 188 -13.85 -10.36 1.29
CA GLN A 188 -14.27 -11.74 1.02
C GLN A 188 -13.22 -12.49 0.20
N LEU A 189 -12.63 -11.85 -0.82
CA LEU A 189 -11.53 -12.44 -1.59
C LEU A 189 -10.35 -12.86 -0.69
N MET A 190 -9.95 -11.98 0.24
CA MET A 190 -8.86 -12.29 1.18
C MET A 190 -9.24 -13.36 2.20
N LYS A 191 -10.48 -13.37 2.67
CA LYS A 191 -11.00 -14.42 3.54
C LYS A 191 -10.91 -15.78 2.87
N ASP A 192 -11.37 -15.88 1.62
CA ASP A 192 -11.34 -17.12 0.85
C ASP A 192 -9.90 -17.54 0.55
N PHE A 193 -9.01 -16.60 0.22
CA PHE A 193 -7.59 -16.89 0.07
C PHE A 193 -7.00 -17.54 1.32
N TYR A 194 -7.22 -16.95 2.50
CA TYR A 194 -6.72 -17.54 3.75
C TYR A 194 -7.37 -18.90 4.06
N ALA A 195 -8.64 -19.10 3.74
CA ALA A 195 -9.30 -20.41 3.89
C ALA A 195 -8.61 -21.50 3.05
N HIS A 196 -8.25 -21.18 1.79
CA HIS A 196 -7.51 -22.11 0.92
C HIS A 196 -6.05 -22.30 1.36
N ALA A 197 -5.40 -21.27 1.86
CA ALA A 197 -4.00 -21.30 2.22
C ALA A 197 -3.71 -21.82 3.64
N LEU A 198 -4.70 -21.83 4.53
CA LEU A 198 -4.60 -22.38 5.89
C LEU A 198 -5.23 -23.76 6.04
N LYS A 199 -6.36 -24.02 5.40
CA LYS A 199 -7.17 -25.26 5.56
C LYS A 199 -7.44 -25.64 7.01
N GLY A 200 -7.57 -24.63 7.88
CA GLY A 200 -7.79 -24.84 9.32
C GLY A 200 -6.56 -25.25 10.13
N GLU A 201 -5.38 -25.31 9.51
CA GLU A 201 -4.14 -25.64 10.22
C GLU A 201 -3.69 -24.48 11.13
N LYS A 202 -3.23 -24.84 12.33
CA LYS A 202 -2.62 -23.88 13.27
C LYS A 202 -1.21 -23.52 12.81
N THR A 203 -0.91 -22.24 12.79
CA THR A 203 0.40 -21.71 12.43
C THR A 203 1.04 -20.96 13.62
N LYS A 204 2.35 -20.72 13.53
CA LYS A 204 3.05 -19.91 14.53
C LYS A 204 2.63 -18.44 14.53
N PHE A 205 2.16 -17.95 13.38
CA PHE A 205 1.66 -16.59 13.19
C PHE A 205 0.13 -16.63 13.16
N THR A 206 -0.53 -15.66 13.81
CA THR A 206 -1.99 -15.56 13.80
C THR A 206 -2.44 -14.73 12.61
N TYR A 207 -3.23 -15.34 11.72
CA TYR A 207 -3.85 -14.65 10.58
C TYR A 207 -5.22 -14.08 10.98
N PRO A 208 -5.69 -13.00 10.35
CA PRO A 208 -6.93 -12.36 10.73
C PRO A 208 -8.14 -13.22 10.39
N ASP A 209 -9.11 -13.25 11.29
CA ASP A 209 -10.46 -13.77 11.03
C ASP A 209 -11.28 -12.64 10.39
N ILE A 210 -11.40 -12.66 9.07
CA ILE A 210 -11.91 -11.55 8.29
C ILE A 210 -13.44 -11.55 8.25
N TYR A 211 -14.04 -10.41 8.62
CA TYR A 211 -15.47 -10.14 8.48
C TYR A 211 -15.66 -9.09 7.38
N PRO A 212 -16.16 -9.48 6.19
CA PRO A 212 -16.20 -8.60 5.02
C PRO A 212 -16.85 -7.23 5.26
N HIS A 213 -17.90 -7.17 6.07
CA HIS A 213 -18.61 -5.93 6.40
C HIS A 213 -17.82 -4.93 7.27
N HIS A 214 -16.65 -5.31 7.77
CA HIS A 214 -15.72 -4.40 8.44
C HIS A 214 -14.88 -3.55 7.46
N MET A 215 -15.07 -3.74 6.16
CA MET A 215 -14.36 -3.00 5.12
C MET A 215 -15.32 -2.39 4.12
N ALA A 216 -15.02 -1.16 3.70
CA ALA A 216 -15.79 -0.42 2.71
C ALA A 216 -14.87 0.41 1.81
N SER A 217 -15.39 0.88 0.68
CA SER A 217 -14.75 1.89 -0.16
C SER A 217 -15.19 3.30 0.25
N LEU A 218 -14.45 4.31 -0.20
CA LEU A 218 -14.87 5.71 -0.03
C LEU A 218 -16.18 6.01 -0.77
N GLN A 219 -16.42 5.39 -1.93
CA GLN A 219 -17.72 5.48 -2.60
C GLN A 219 -18.86 5.01 -1.70
N GLU A 220 -18.70 3.85 -1.04
CA GLU A 220 -19.70 3.30 -0.13
C GLU A 220 -19.88 4.19 1.11
N LEU A 221 -18.79 4.71 1.68
CA LEU A 221 -18.80 5.49 2.91
C LEU A 221 -19.34 6.92 2.71
N PHE A 222 -18.98 7.57 1.60
CA PHE A 222 -19.46 8.92 1.27
C PHE A 222 -20.79 8.91 0.55
N GLN A 223 -21.28 7.73 0.11
CA GLN A 223 -22.48 7.60 -0.73
C GLN A 223 -22.41 8.51 -1.97
N SER A 224 -21.26 8.54 -2.63
CA SER A 224 -20.93 9.41 -3.76
C SER A 224 -20.21 8.63 -4.87
N ASP A 225 -20.17 9.21 -6.07
CA ASP A 225 -19.47 8.64 -7.23
C ASP A 225 -17.98 9.07 -7.28
N ILE A 226 -17.33 9.29 -6.14
CA ILE A 226 -15.93 9.69 -6.07
C ILE A 226 -15.05 8.68 -6.81
N GLN A 227 -14.17 9.19 -7.67
CA GLN A 227 -13.26 8.39 -8.49
C GLN A 227 -11.82 8.49 -7.96
N VAL A 228 -10.99 7.51 -8.29
CA VAL A 228 -9.55 7.55 -7.96
C VAL A 228 -8.90 8.86 -8.42
N GLN A 229 -9.30 9.37 -9.58
CA GLN A 229 -8.77 10.63 -10.10
C GLN A 229 -9.12 11.84 -9.23
N ASP A 230 -10.32 11.88 -8.66
CA ASP A 230 -10.73 12.96 -7.74
C ASP A 230 -9.87 12.93 -6.48
N VAL A 231 -9.59 11.74 -5.95
CA VAL A 231 -8.72 11.55 -4.80
C VAL A 231 -7.27 11.96 -5.10
N MET A 232 -6.77 11.70 -6.32
CA MET A 232 -5.45 12.20 -6.74
C MET A 232 -5.42 13.73 -6.78
N PHE A 233 -6.47 14.42 -7.25
CA PHE A 233 -6.55 15.88 -7.18
C PHE A 233 -6.62 16.37 -5.73
N LYS A 234 -7.47 15.77 -4.88
CA LYS A 234 -7.54 16.11 -3.45
C LYS A 234 -6.15 15.98 -2.77
N LEU A 235 -5.35 14.97 -3.12
CA LEU A 235 -3.97 14.82 -2.64
C LEU A 235 -3.09 16.03 -2.99
N LEU A 236 -3.10 16.45 -4.26
CA LEU A 236 -2.27 17.57 -4.72
C LEU A 236 -2.69 18.90 -4.07
N TYR A 237 -4.01 19.12 -3.94
CA TYR A 237 -4.55 20.29 -3.25
C TYR A 237 -4.20 20.27 -1.76
N ALA A 238 -4.36 19.14 -1.08
CA ALA A 238 -4.05 19.02 0.34
C ALA A 238 -2.57 19.35 0.65
N ILE A 239 -1.62 18.89 -0.18
CA ILE A 239 -0.20 19.21 -0.01
C ILE A 239 0.03 20.73 -0.14
N LYS A 240 -0.60 21.38 -1.12
CA LYS A 240 -0.51 22.84 -1.32
C LYS A 240 -1.13 23.61 -0.16
N ASP A 241 -2.30 23.21 0.29
CA ASP A 241 -3.01 23.82 1.41
C ASP A 241 -2.24 23.70 2.73
N LEU A 242 -1.49 22.60 2.90
CA LEU A 242 -0.58 22.41 4.04
C LEU A 242 0.72 23.25 3.90
N GLY A 243 0.86 24.06 2.84
CA GLY A 243 1.99 24.95 2.58
C GLY A 243 3.15 24.29 1.84
N GLY A 244 2.96 23.11 1.26
CA GLY A 244 3.95 22.43 0.44
C GLY A 244 4.02 22.97 -1.00
N THR A 245 5.18 22.88 -1.61
CA THR A 245 5.38 23.19 -3.04
C THR A 245 5.53 21.89 -3.82
N LEU A 246 4.77 21.76 -4.92
CA LEU A 246 4.84 20.59 -5.80
C LEU A 246 5.77 20.83 -6.98
N THR A 247 6.61 19.83 -7.29
CA THR A 247 7.41 19.75 -8.53
C THR A 247 7.16 18.42 -9.24
N THR A 248 7.54 18.35 -10.53
CA THR A 248 7.37 17.13 -11.37
C THR A 248 8.67 16.77 -12.07
N ASP A 249 9.80 16.87 -11.35
CA ASP A 249 11.12 16.57 -11.91
C ASP A 249 11.19 15.11 -12.40
N PRO A 250 11.85 14.84 -13.53
CA PRO A 250 11.97 13.49 -14.10
C PRO A 250 12.82 12.59 -13.21
N ILE A 251 12.72 11.27 -13.44
CA ILE A 251 13.58 10.27 -12.81
C ILE A 251 15.01 10.46 -13.34
N THR A 252 15.97 10.55 -12.43
CA THR A 252 17.39 10.77 -12.81
C THR A 252 18.08 9.47 -13.24
N PRO A 253 19.22 9.53 -13.95
CA PRO A 253 20.00 8.35 -14.30
C PRO A 253 20.40 7.53 -13.06
N GLU A 254 20.79 8.19 -11.97
CA GLU A 254 21.18 7.53 -10.72
C GLU A 254 19.97 6.85 -10.04
N GLU A 255 18.78 7.39 -10.21
CA GLU A 255 17.55 6.75 -9.72
C GLU A 255 17.21 5.51 -10.56
N TRP A 256 17.47 5.52 -11.86
CA TRP A 256 17.30 4.33 -12.70
C TRP A 256 18.26 3.21 -12.33
N GLU A 257 19.52 3.50 -12.04
CA GLU A 257 20.50 2.51 -11.53
C GLU A 257 20.05 1.90 -10.19
N ARG A 258 19.54 2.74 -9.26
CA ARG A 258 18.99 2.26 -7.99
C ARG A 258 17.73 1.41 -8.21
N TYR A 259 16.88 1.82 -9.14
CA TYR A 259 15.68 1.07 -9.47
C TYR A 259 16.03 -0.34 -9.95
N GLU A 260 16.97 -0.52 -10.85
CA GLU A 260 17.42 -1.83 -11.30
C GLU A 260 17.88 -2.71 -10.12
N TYR A 261 18.67 -2.16 -9.22
CA TYR A 261 19.09 -2.86 -8.01
C TYR A 261 17.90 -3.31 -7.15
N TYR A 262 16.95 -2.42 -6.85
CA TYR A 262 15.79 -2.76 -6.03
C TYR A 262 14.80 -3.68 -6.76
N TYR A 263 14.67 -3.55 -8.06
CA TYR A 263 13.84 -4.44 -8.86
C TYR A 263 14.38 -5.88 -8.86
N HIS A 264 15.68 -6.06 -9.02
CA HIS A 264 16.32 -7.36 -8.84
C HIS A 264 16.01 -7.99 -7.48
N ARG A 265 16.08 -7.23 -6.41
CA ARG A 265 15.71 -7.71 -5.07
C ARG A 265 14.23 -8.11 -4.95
N MET A 266 13.34 -7.45 -5.68
CA MET A 266 11.93 -7.87 -5.75
C MET A 266 11.77 -9.17 -6.52
N LEU A 267 12.51 -9.37 -7.61
CA LEU A 267 12.53 -10.63 -8.36
C LEU A 267 13.02 -11.78 -7.48
N GLU A 268 14.16 -11.63 -6.80
CA GLU A 268 14.71 -12.64 -5.87
C GLU A 268 13.72 -12.99 -4.74
N ARG A 269 13.05 -11.99 -4.17
CA ARG A 269 12.03 -12.19 -3.13
C ARG A 269 10.87 -13.07 -3.62
N ASN A 270 10.49 -12.90 -4.88
CA ASN A 270 9.36 -13.58 -5.48
C ASN A 270 9.75 -14.90 -6.18
N ALA A 271 11.04 -15.20 -6.34
CA ALA A 271 11.52 -16.40 -7.03
C ALA A 271 10.95 -17.69 -6.43
N LYS A 272 11.00 -17.84 -5.10
CA LYS A 272 10.46 -19.02 -4.39
C LYS A 272 8.97 -19.21 -4.59
N MET A 273 8.20 -18.13 -4.66
CA MET A 273 6.77 -18.21 -4.92
C MET A 273 6.51 -18.69 -6.35
N ASN A 274 7.29 -18.20 -7.32
CA ASN A 274 7.21 -18.61 -8.72
C ASN A 274 7.62 -20.07 -8.92
N GLU A 275 8.62 -20.57 -8.18
CA GLU A 275 9.02 -21.98 -8.17
C GLU A 275 7.85 -22.87 -7.70
N CYS A 276 7.20 -22.53 -6.62
CA CYS A 276 6.00 -23.26 -6.13
C CYS A 276 4.88 -23.31 -7.18
N LEU A 277 4.75 -22.28 -8.01
CA LEU A 277 3.74 -22.21 -9.09
C LEU A 277 4.13 -23.04 -10.32
N SER A 278 5.43 -23.10 -10.68
CA SER A 278 5.93 -23.85 -11.85
C SER A 278 5.83 -25.38 -11.65
N GLU A 279 6.18 -25.86 -10.47
CA GLU A 279 6.05 -27.30 -10.11
C GLU A 279 4.59 -27.82 -10.19
N SER A 280 3.60 -26.91 -10.10
CA SER A 280 2.19 -27.29 -10.20
C SER A 280 1.71 -27.51 -11.62
N LYS A 281 2.37 -26.94 -12.61
CA LYS A 281 2.02 -27.11 -14.04
C LYS A 281 2.58 -28.43 -14.59
N GLU A 282 3.75 -28.85 -14.12
CA GLU A 282 4.40 -30.10 -14.55
C GLU A 282 3.73 -31.35 -13.99
N THR A 283 3.07 -31.28 -12.84
CA THR A 283 2.34 -32.42 -12.24
C THR A 283 0.95 -32.64 -12.82
N ARG A 284 0.47 -31.79 -13.75
CA ARG A 284 -0.84 -31.88 -14.40
C ARG A 284 -0.77 -32.33 -15.88
N THR A 285 0.42 -32.61 -16.39
CA THR A 285 0.66 -33.28 -17.70
C THR A 285 0.98 -34.75 -17.51
#